data_e390880f866536b08bca99c900c84b67
#
_entry.id   e390880f866536b08bca99c900c84b67
#
_cell.length_a   1.000
_cell.length_b   1.000
_cell.length_c   1.000
_cell.angle_alpha   90.00
_cell.angle_beta   90.00
_cell.angle_gamma   90.00
#
_symmetry.space_group_name_H-M   'P 1'
#
loop_
_entity.id
_entity.type
_entity.pdbx_description
1 polymer ?
#
loop_
_entity_poly.entity_id
_entity_poly.type
_entity_poly.pdbx_seq_one_letter_code
_entity_poly.pdbx_strand_id
1 'polypeptide(L)'
;IIMKQKLMVVCGGQSSEHIVSRMSCTSVMNNLNMEHYDVTLVGIDRDGSWYLLDQDQADLAQDTWLEKAQAIQDIFGLLKQQDVVLPILHGAFGEDGTIQGLFELAGVPYVGCRVLASAVSMDKIYTKKILETAGIPQVKSLYVKKRYDGKLVVVNKQFDEIEDIEKTVEEELGFPCFIKASRSGSSVGCYRCDHKEDLMSKLTEASKYDRHIVVEECVDCIELETAVLGNDDPIVSRVGQIMPHGEFYTFESKYEDEESKTC
;
A
#
# COMPACT_ATOMS: atom_id res chain seq x y z
N ILE A 1 -29.64 -4.99 -27.26
CA ILE A 1 -28.18 -5.20 -27.16
C ILE A 1 -27.75 -4.35 -25.96
N ILE A 2 -27.38 -5.00 -24.87
CA ILE A 2 -26.79 -4.30 -23.73
C ILE A 2 -25.39 -3.88 -24.20
N MET A 3 -25.12 -2.56 -24.25
CA MET A 3 -23.75 -2.09 -24.53
C MET A 3 -22.88 -2.45 -23.33
N LYS A 4 -21.76 -3.12 -23.59
CA LYS A 4 -20.77 -3.42 -22.55
C LYS A 4 -20.10 -2.14 -22.08
N GLN A 5 -19.79 -2.07 -20.78
CA GLN A 5 -18.96 -1.01 -20.22
C GLN A 5 -17.50 -1.24 -20.59
N LYS A 6 -16.81 -0.19 -21.04
CA LYS A 6 -15.36 -0.24 -21.31
C LYS A 6 -14.61 -0.14 -19.98
N LEU A 7 -14.03 -1.25 -19.58
CA LEU A 7 -13.32 -1.41 -18.32
C LEU A 7 -11.82 -1.57 -18.58
N MET A 8 -11.00 -0.64 -18.08
CA MET A 8 -9.56 -0.85 -18.03
C MET A 8 -9.19 -1.52 -16.71
N VAL A 9 -8.54 -2.66 -16.78
CA VAL A 9 -7.94 -3.34 -15.62
C VAL A 9 -6.42 -3.08 -15.67
N VAL A 10 -5.85 -2.58 -14.56
CA VAL A 10 -4.43 -2.19 -14.49
C VAL A 10 -3.73 -3.00 -13.40
N CYS A 11 -2.61 -3.66 -13.76
CA CYS A 11 -1.83 -4.47 -12.82
C CYS A 11 -0.31 -4.25 -12.95
N GLY A 12 0.46 -4.85 -12.04
CA GLY A 12 1.92 -4.73 -11.98
C GLY A 12 2.35 -3.55 -11.09
N GLY A 13 3.06 -2.57 -11.67
CA GLY A 13 3.51 -1.37 -10.97
C GLY A 13 4.93 -1.46 -10.42
N GLN A 14 5.43 -0.32 -9.95
CA GLN A 14 6.83 -0.16 -9.52
C GLN A 14 7.10 -0.57 -8.06
N SER A 15 6.07 -0.96 -7.32
CA SER A 15 6.21 -1.33 -5.92
C SER A 15 6.87 -2.70 -5.71
N SER A 16 7.28 -2.98 -4.48
CA SER A 16 7.73 -4.32 -4.05
C SER A 16 6.64 -5.39 -4.24
N GLU A 17 5.38 -4.99 -4.30
CA GLU A 17 4.20 -5.85 -4.42
C GLU A 17 3.78 -6.10 -5.89
N HIS A 18 4.66 -5.82 -6.85
CA HIS A 18 4.42 -6.01 -8.29
C HIS A 18 3.87 -7.39 -8.64
N ILE A 19 4.46 -8.47 -8.08
CA ILE A 19 4.03 -9.85 -8.34
C ILE A 19 2.63 -10.09 -7.74
N VAL A 20 2.39 -9.59 -6.53
CA VAL A 20 1.09 -9.71 -5.85
C VAL A 20 -0.02 -9.06 -6.68
N SER A 21 0.25 -7.89 -7.25
CA SER A 21 -0.67 -7.21 -8.17
C SER A 21 -1.04 -8.07 -9.38
N ARG A 22 -0.05 -8.70 -10.00
CA ARG A 22 -0.27 -9.59 -11.15
C ARG A 22 -1.10 -10.82 -10.78
N MET A 23 -0.83 -11.43 -9.62
CA MET A 23 -1.60 -12.57 -9.10
C MET A 23 -3.05 -12.18 -8.78
N SER A 24 -3.25 -11.04 -8.12
CA SER A 24 -4.57 -10.49 -7.83
C SER A 24 -5.35 -10.20 -9.11
N CYS A 25 -4.68 -9.63 -10.12
CA CYS A 25 -5.27 -9.37 -11.42
C CYS A 25 -5.72 -10.66 -12.12
N THR A 26 -4.94 -11.74 -12.04
CA THR A 26 -5.33 -13.05 -12.57
C THR A 26 -6.64 -13.53 -11.92
N SER A 27 -6.76 -13.41 -10.62
CA SER A 27 -7.99 -13.79 -9.89
C SER A 27 -9.18 -12.92 -10.32
N VAL A 28 -8.98 -11.62 -10.49
CA VAL A 28 -10.03 -10.69 -10.96
C VAL A 28 -10.47 -11.07 -12.37
N MET A 29 -9.55 -11.24 -13.31
CA MET A 29 -9.85 -11.56 -14.70
C MET A 29 -10.61 -12.88 -14.84
N ASN A 30 -10.26 -13.90 -14.04
CA ASN A 30 -10.94 -15.21 -14.03
C ASN A 30 -12.38 -15.14 -13.48
N ASN A 31 -12.73 -14.11 -12.70
CA ASN A 31 -14.04 -13.95 -12.09
C ASN A 31 -14.85 -12.79 -12.66
N LEU A 32 -14.30 -12.03 -13.61
CA LEU A 32 -14.96 -10.89 -14.22
C LEU A 32 -16.05 -11.37 -15.19
N ASN A 33 -17.25 -10.78 -15.11
CA ASN A 33 -18.32 -11.10 -16.05
C ASN A 33 -18.11 -10.39 -17.39
N MET A 34 -17.50 -11.10 -18.34
CA MET A 34 -17.18 -10.63 -19.68
C MET A 34 -18.41 -10.32 -20.54
N GLU A 35 -19.63 -10.66 -20.11
CA GLU A 35 -20.86 -10.24 -20.80
C GLU A 35 -21.18 -8.76 -20.55
N HIS A 36 -20.76 -8.21 -19.40
CA HIS A 36 -21.00 -6.84 -18.99
C HIS A 36 -19.88 -5.88 -19.40
N TYR A 37 -18.66 -6.37 -19.59
CA TYR A 37 -17.48 -5.56 -19.79
C TYR A 37 -16.78 -5.82 -21.13
N ASP A 38 -16.31 -4.73 -21.75
CA ASP A 38 -15.32 -4.72 -22.82
C ASP A 38 -13.98 -4.33 -22.15
N VAL A 39 -13.12 -5.34 -21.93
CA VAL A 39 -11.96 -5.19 -21.05
C VAL A 39 -10.73 -4.75 -21.85
N THR A 40 -10.05 -3.72 -21.37
CA THR A 40 -8.70 -3.32 -21.77
C THR A 40 -7.75 -3.71 -20.64
N LEU A 41 -6.94 -4.76 -20.84
CA LEU A 41 -5.96 -5.20 -19.84
C LEU A 41 -4.65 -4.46 -20.03
N VAL A 42 -4.17 -3.81 -18.96
CA VAL A 42 -2.97 -2.97 -18.98
C VAL A 42 -1.99 -3.42 -17.89
N GLY A 43 -0.73 -3.59 -18.27
CA GLY A 43 0.36 -3.89 -17.36
C GLY A 43 1.29 -2.70 -17.18
N ILE A 44 1.76 -2.47 -15.96
CA ILE A 44 2.82 -1.52 -15.66
C ILE A 44 4.04 -2.32 -15.20
N ASP A 45 5.18 -2.16 -15.89
CA ASP A 45 6.41 -2.83 -15.51
C ASP A 45 7.08 -2.17 -14.29
N ARG A 46 8.12 -2.80 -13.77
CA ARG A 46 8.88 -2.31 -12.60
C ARG A 46 9.59 -0.98 -12.84
N ASP A 47 9.88 -0.64 -14.08
CA ASP A 47 10.45 0.66 -14.49
C ASP A 47 9.39 1.76 -14.68
N GLY A 48 8.09 1.41 -14.57
CA GLY A 48 6.97 2.33 -14.78
C GLY A 48 6.49 2.43 -16.23
N SER A 49 6.99 1.61 -17.14
CA SER A 49 6.53 1.53 -18.53
C SER A 49 5.17 0.85 -18.61
N TRP A 50 4.30 1.34 -19.48
CA TRP A 50 2.92 0.90 -19.63
C TRP A 50 2.73 0.06 -20.89
N TYR A 51 2.00 -1.05 -20.77
CA TYR A 51 1.80 -2.02 -21.84
C TYR A 51 0.34 -2.44 -21.95
N LEU A 52 -0.16 -2.52 -23.18
CA LEU A 52 -1.41 -3.19 -23.52
C LEU A 52 -1.16 -4.70 -23.61
N LEU A 53 -1.93 -5.47 -22.87
CA LEU A 53 -1.81 -6.92 -22.79
C LEU A 53 -2.94 -7.58 -23.58
N ASP A 54 -2.62 -8.71 -24.24
CA ASP A 54 -3.62 -9.59 -24.82
C ASP A 54 -4.21 -10.47 -23.71
N GLN A 55 -5.50 -10.36 -23.47
CA GLN A 55 -6.20 -11.07 -22.38
C GLN A 55 -6.12 -12.60 -22.50
N ASP A 56 -6.07 -13.11 -23.75
CA ASP A 56 -6.06 -14.55 -24.04
C ASP A 56 -4.64 -15.14 -24.04
N GLN A 57 -3.60 -14.29 -24.08
CA GLN A 57 -2.21 -14.72 -24.25
C GLN A 57 -1.29 -14.30 -23.10
N ALA A 58 -1.67 -13.32 -22.32
CA ALA A 58 -0.86 -12.85 -21.20
C ALA A 58 -0.97 -13.79 -20.01
N ASP A 59 0.10 -14.52 -19.71
CA ASP A 59 0.22 -15.25 -18.45
C ASP A 59 0.83 -14.34 -17.39
N LEU A 60 -0.03 -13.69 -16.59
CA LEU A 60 0.37 -12.73 -15.59
C LEU A 60 1.20 -13.35 -14.45
N ALA A 61 1.20 -14.67 -14.29
CA ALA A 61 1.99 -15.36 -13.28
C ALA A 61 3.47 -15.53 -13.69
N GLN A 62 3.76 -15.51 -14.98
CA GLN A 62 5.11 -15.76 -15.51
C GLN A 62 5.91 -14.47 -15.71
N ASP A 63 7.23 -14.59 -15.66
CA ASP A 63 8.13 -13.46 -15.94
C ASP A 63 8.07 -12.99 -17.41
N THR A 64 7.54 -13.85 -18.29
CA THR A 64 7.32 -13.59 -19.72
C THR A 64 6.04 -12.81 -20.04
N TRP A 65 5.30 -12.36 -19.03
CA TRP A 65 3.98 -11.72 -19.15
C TRP A 65 3.91 -10.50 -20.09
N LEU A 66 5.05 -9.85 -20.37
CA LEU A 66 5.16 -8.73 -21.30
C LEU A 66 5.72 -9.09 -22.68
N GLU A 67 6.09 -10.35 -22.95
CA GLU A 67 6.75 -10.71 -24.23
C GLU A 67 5.92 -10.39 -25.49
N LYS A 68 4.58 -10.45 -25.37
CA LYS A 68 3.65 -10.14 -26.46
C LYS A 68 2.91 -8.81 -26.23
N ALA A 69 3.30 -8.05 -25.24
CA ALA A 69 2.66 -6.81 -24.89
C ALA A 69 3.06 -5.68 -25.84
N GLN A 70 2.17 -4.72 -26.02
CA GLN A 70 2.41 -3.54 -26.85
C GLN A 70 2.62 -2.32 -25.95
N ALA A 71 3.76 -1.63 -26.09
CA ALA A 71 4.02 -0.42 -25.33
C ALA A 71 2.99 0.68 -25.63
N ILE A 72 2.41 1.26 -24.59
CA ILE A 72 1.43 2.33 -24.68
C ILE A 72 2.17 3.66 -24.77
N GLN A 73 1.96 4.40 -25.88
CA GLN A 73 2.59 5.72 -26.10
C GLN A 73 1.73 6.88 -25.57
N ASP A 74 0.40 6.71 -25.57
CA ASP A 74 -0.55 7.73 -25.11
C ASP A 74 -1.52 7.12 -24.08
N ILE A 75 -1.10 7.07 -22.83
CA ILE A 75 -1.92 6.56 -21.75
C ILE A 75 -3.15 7.46 -21.48
N PHE A 76 -3.00 8.79 -21.61
CA PHE A 76 -4.11 9.72 -21.42
C PHE A 76 -5.20 9.52 -22.47
N GLY A 77 -4.83 9.35 -23.74
CA GLY A 77 -5.78 9.05 -24.80
C GLY A 77 -6.49 7.72 -24.58
N LEU A 78 -5.77 6.71 -24.10
CA LEU A 78 -6.37 5.40 -23.80
C LEU A 78 -7.33 5.46 -22.60
N LEU A 79 -6.95 6.16 -21.51
CA LEU A 79 -7.79 6.35 -20.33
C LEU A 79 -9.10 7.04 -20.68
N LYS A 80 -9.08 8.08 -21.51
CA LYS A 80 -10.29 8.82 -21.93
C LYS A 80 -11.26 8.00 -22.78
N GLN A 81 -10.85 6.87 -23.29
CA GLN A 81 -11.71 5.94 -24.03
C GLN A 81 -12.44 4.95 -23.14
N GLN A 82 -12.13 4.91 -21.84
CA GLN A 82 -12.71 3.99 -20.89
C GLN A 82 -13.90 4.60 -20.15
N ASP A 83 -14.87 3.77 -19.77
CA ASP A 83 -15.97 4.17 -18.90
C ASP A 83 -15.55 4.14 -17.44
N VAL A 84 -14.65 3.19 -17.07
CA VAL A 84 -14.13 3.02 -15.70
C VAL A 84 -12.78 2.32 -15.70
N VAL A 85 -11.95 2.62 -14.70
CA VAL A 85 -10.66 1.95 -14.46
C VAL A 85 -10.74 1.14 -13.15
N LEU A 86 -10.27 -0.09 -13.19
CA LEU A 86 -10.09 -0.96 -12.02
C LEU A 86 -8.59 -1.17 -11.79
N PRO A 87 -7.96 -0.38 -10.92
CA PRO A 87 -6.57 -0.59 -10.55
C PRO A 87 -6.45 -1.77 -9.57
N ILE A 88 -5.67 -2.77 -9.96
CA ILE A 88 -5.27 -3.91 -9.12
C ILE A 88 -3.81 -3.73 -8.72
N LEU A 89 -3.44 -2.51 -8.36
CA LEU A 89 -2.10 -2.14 -7.95
C LEU A 89 -2.00 -2.19 -6.43
N HIS A 90 -0.85 -2.61 -5.91
CA HIS A 90 -0.57 -2.66 -4.48
C HIS A 90 0.63 -1.77 -4.14
N GLY A 91 0.62 -1.19 -2.93
CA GLY A 91 1.71 -0.42 -2.37
C GLY A 91 1.95 0.93 -3.05
N ALA A 92 3.22 1.31 -3.09
CA ALA A 92 3.65 2.60 -3.63
C ALA A 92 3.23 2.79 -5.10
N PHE A 93 2.86 4.01 -5.46
CA PHE A 93 2.27 4.43 -6.75
C PHE A 93 0.89 3.85 -7.06
N GLY A 94 0.46 2.77 -6.38
CA GLY A 94 -0.85 2.14 -6.55
C GLY A 94 -1.88 2.60 -5.51
N GLU A 95 -1.47 2.75 -4.24
CA GLU A 95 -2.37 3.02 -3.11
C GLU A 95 -2.12 4.38 -2.45
N ASP A 96 -1.13 5.15 -2.90
CA ASP A 96 -0.66 6.39 -2.27
C ASP A 96 -1.23 7.69 -2.87
N GLY A 97 -2.21 7.58 -3.78
CA GLY A 97 -2.80 8.73 -4.45
C GLY A 97 -2.15 9.08 -5.79
N THR A 98 -0.99 8.49 -6.13
CA THR A 98 -0.26 8.83 -7.35
C THR A 98 -1.01 8.39 -8.60
N ILE A 99 -1.41 7.12 -8.70
CA ILE A 99 -2.18 6.62 -9.84
C ILE A 99 -3.59 7.23 -9.89
N GLN A 100 -4.19 7.47 -8.73
CA GLN A 100 -5.49 8.12 -8.62
C GLN A 100 -5.43 9.55 -9.18
N GLY A 101 -4.32 10.26 -8.95
CA GLY A 101 -4.08 11.58 -9.56
C GLY A 101 -4.02 11.55 -11.08
N LEU A 102 -3.44 10.51 -11.68
CA LEU A 102 -3.44 10.30 -13.12
C LEU A 102 -4.88 10.13 -13.66
N PHE A 103 -5.70 9.31 -12.99
CA PHE A 103 -7.09 9.07 -13.38
C PHE A 103 -7.96 10.33 -13.23
N GLU A 104 -7.77 11.10 -12.15
CA GLU A 104 -8.44 12.39 -11.95
C GLU A 104 -8.09 13.39 -13.06
N LEU A 105 -6.80 13.50 -13.43
CA LEU A 105 -6.35 14.37 -14.52
C LEU A 105 -6.87 13.93 -15.89
N ALA A 106 -6.99 12.62 -16.11
CA ALA A 106 -7.58 12.07 -17.32
C ALA A 106 -9.11 12.26 -17.37
N GLY A 107 -9.74 12.52 -16.22
CA GLY A 107 -11.19 12.66 -16.09
C GLY A 107 -11.94 11.34 -16.25
N VAL A 108 -11.31 10.21 -15.90
CA VAL A 108 -11.91 8.87 -15.98
C VAL A 108 -12.31 8.38 -14.59
N PRO A 109 -13.53 7.82 -14.43
CA PRO A 109 -13.94 7.16 -13.20
C PRO A 109 -13.08 5.95 -12.89
N TYR A 110 -12.84 5.66 -11.60
CA TYR A 110 -12.05 4.51 -11.18
C TYR A 110 -12.59 3.91 -9.88
N VAL A 111 -12.28 2.64 -9.65
CA VAL A 111 -12.63 1.91 -8.43
C VAL A 111 -11.54 2.14 -7.37
N GLY A 112 -11.95 2.47 -6.15
CA GLY A 112 -11.06 2.68 -5.01
C GLY A 112 -11.16 4.08 -4.41
N CYS A 113 -10.31 4.33 -3.42
CA CYS A 113 -10.26 5.62 -2.72
C CYS A 113 -9.69 6.72 -3.63
N ARG A 114 -10.13 7.95 -3.41
CA ARG A 114 -9.62 9.12 -4.14
C ARG A 114 -8.25 9.56 -3.61
N VAL A 115 -7.63 10.51 -4.31
CA VAL A 115 -6.25 10.98 -4.09
C VAL A 115 -5.95 11.26 -2.61
N LEU A 116 -6.75 12.10 -1.96
CA LEU A 116 -6.48 12.50 -0.56
C LEU A 116 -6.58 11.30 0.39
N ALA A 117 -7.65 10.51 0.27
CA ALA A 117 -7.85 9.35 1.13
C ALA A 117 -6.74 8.31 0.94
N SER A 118 -6.36 8.02 -0.31
CA SER A 118 -5.24 7.12 -0.62
C SER A 118 -3.93 7.61 -0.01
N ALA A 119 -3.57 8.89 -0.23
CA ALA A 119 -2.34 9.46 0.27
C ALA A 119 -2.26 9.45 1.80
N VAL A 120 -3.36 9.80 2.47
CA VAL A 120 -3.43 9.78 3.94
C VAL A 120 -3.36 8.36 4.48
N SER A 121 -4.11 7.43 3.91
CA SER A 121 -4.18 6.04 4.39
C SER A 121 -2.86 5.30 4.19
N MET A 122 -2.08 5.65 3.16
CA MET A 122 -0.76 5.07 2.92
C MET A 122 0.28 5.57 3.92
N ASP A 123 0.18 6.83 4.40
CA ASP A 123 1.15 7.42 5.32
C ASP A 123 0.72 7.22 6.78
N LYS A 124 1.39 6.31 7.50
CA LYS A 124 1.08 5.94 8.89
C LYS A 124 1.07 7.14 9.84
N ILE A 125 1.93 8.12 9.62
CA ILE A 125 2.02 9.32 10.48
C ILE A 125 0.76 10.17 10.29
N TYR A 126 0.37 10.44 9.04
CA TYR A 126 -0.83 11.24 8.76
C TYR A 126 -2.11 10.50 9.09
N THR A 127 -2.19 9.19 8.83
CA THR A 127 -3.31 8.35 9.29
C THR A 127 -3.49 8.49 10.80
N LYS A 128 -2.41 8.32 11.59
CA LYS A 128 -2.49 8.44 13.05
C LYS A 128 -2.97 9.82 13.51
N LYS A 129 -2.49 10.89 12.90
CA LYS A 129 -2.93 12.26 13.22
C LYS A 129 -4.43 12.48 12.96
N ILE A 130 -4.93 11.96 11.86
CA ILE A 130 -6.37 12.07 11.54
C ILE A 130 -7.21 11.23 12.50
N LEU A 131 -6.80 10.00 12.81
CA LEU A 131 -7.49 9.14 13.76
C LEU A 131 -7.47 9.74 15.17
N GLU A 132 -6.36 10.34 15.61
CA GLU A 132 -6.25 11.08 16.87
C GLU A 132 -7.25 12.24 16.91
N THR A 133 -7.35 13.02 15.83
CA THR A 133 -8.30 14.14 15.72
C THR A 133 -9.76 13.66 15.75
N ALA A 134 -10.03 12.47 15.22
CA ALA A 134 -11.35 11.82 15.27
C ALA A 134 -11.66 11.16 16.62
N GLY A 135 -10.75 11.22 17.60
CA GLY A 135 -10.90 10.59 18.91
C GLY A 135 -10.80 9.07 18.92
N ILE A 136 -10.24 8.48 17.86
CA ILE A 136 -10.03 7.02 17.77
C ILE A 136 -8.75 6.66 18.52
N PRO A 137 -8.83 5.74 19.50
CA PRO A 137 -7.67 5.31 20.30
C PRO A 137 -6.54 4.78 19.42
N GLN A 138 -5.30 5.17 19.76
CA GLN A 138 -4.08 4.75 19.06
C GLN A 138 -3.05 4.26 20.07
N VAL A 139 -2.18 3.34 19.66
CA VAL A 139 -0.95 3.05 20.41
C VAL A 139 -0.07 4.30 20.43
N LYS A 140 0.72 4.46 21.50
CA LYS A 140 1.67 5.57 21.59
C LYS A 140 2.66 5.50 20.45
N SER A 141 2.98 6.64 19.89
CA SER A 141 3.90 6.70 18.75
C SER A 141 4.69 8.00 18.70
N LEU A 142 5.88 7.90 18.13
CA LEU A 142 6.76 9.02 17.82
C LEU A 142 6.97 9.10 16.32
N TYR A 143 7.07 10.33 15.81
CA TYR A 143 7.46 10.58 14.44
C TYR A 143 8.96 10.87 14.37
N VAL A 144 9.71 10.03 13.66
CA VAL A 144 11.12 10.21 13.36
C VAL A 144 11.27 10.58 11.89
N LYS A 145 12.09 11.59 11.62
CA LYS A 145 12.35 12.10 10.28
C LYS A 145 13.83 12.04 9.97
N LYS A 146 14.18 11.55 8.78
CA LYS A 146 15.52 11.71 8.22
C LYS A 146 15.60 13.04 7.48
N ARG A 147 16.45 13.92 7.92
CA ARG A 147 16.73 15.22 7.28
C ARG A 147 17.50 15.00 5.96
N TYR A 148 17.58 16.01 5.13
CA TYR A 148 18.35 15.96 3.88
C TYR A 148 19.86 15.86 4.10
N ASP A 149 20.37 16.31 5.25
CA ASP A 149 21.75 16.13 5.70
C ASP A 149 22.04 14.72 6.24
N GLY A 150 21.04 13.83 6.23
CA GLY A 150 21.14 12.45 6.69
C GLY A 150 20.87 12.25 8.19
N LYS A 151 20.74 13.33 8.98
CA LYS A 151 20.49 13.26 10.42
C LYS A 151 19.06 12.80 10.69
N LEU A 152 18.90 11.90 11.66
CA LEU A 152 17.60 11.51 12.19
C LEU A 152 17.21 12.42 13.35
N VAL A 153 15.94 12.80 13.44
CA VAL A 153 15.38 13.62 14.51
C VAL A 153 13.96 13.15 14.85
N VAL A 154 13.55 13.27 16.11
CA VAL A 154 12.13 13.14 16.47
C VAL A 154 11.44 14.47 16.19
N VAL A 155 10.25 14.42 15.61
CA VAL A 155 9.41 15.60 15.37
C VAL A 155 8.23 15.58 16.34
N ASN A 156 8.17 16.54 17.25
CA ASN A 156 7.09 16.61 18.24
C ASN A 156 5.77 17.14 17.66
N LYS A 157 4.73 17.28 18.49
CA LYS A 157 3.40 17.78 18.08
C LYS A 157 3.42 19.25 17.62
N GLN A 158 4.40 20.04 18.06
CA GLN A 158 4.62 21.44 17.67
C GLN A 158 5.51 21.58 16.43
N PHE A 159 5.93 20.46 15.84
CA PHE A 159 6.86 20.37 14.72
C PHE A 159 8.31 20.78 15.05
N ASP A 160 8.67 20.84 16.34
CA ASP A 160 10.06 21.02 16.74
C ASP A 160 10.84 19.70 16.54
N GLU A 161 12.11 19.84 16.19
CA GLU A 161 13.03 18.71 16.00
C GLU A 161 13.82 18.45 17.29
N ILE A 162 13.75 17.22 17.80
CA ILE A 162 14.46 16.74 19.00
C ILE A 162 15.54 15.78 18.52
N GLU A 163 16.79 16.05 18.93
CA GLU A 163 17.96 15.29 18.46
C GLU A 163 18.25 14.06 19.30
N ASP A 164 17.87 14.05 20.58
CA ASP A 164 18.09 12.90 21.47
C ASP A 164 16.99 11.86 21.31
N ILE A 165 17.10 11.09 20.21
CA ILE A 165 16.10 10.10 19.83
C ILE A 165 16.04 8.96 20.86
N GLU A 166 17.20 8.46 21.30
CA GLU A 166 17.28 7.29 22.18
C GLU A 166 16.61 7.57 23.52
N LYS A 167 16.88 8.73 24.09
CA LYS A 167 16.24 9.17 25.32
C LYS A 167 14.74 9.36 25.15
N THR A 168 14.32 10.01 24.05
CA THR A 168 12.90 10.29 23.79
C THR A 168 12.10 9.00 23.62
N VAL A 169 12.63 8.03 22.87
CA VAL A 169 11.97 6.73 22.67
C VAL A 169 11.90 5.96 23.98
N GLU A 170 12.98 5.94 24.76
CA GLU A 170 13.02 5.25 26.06
C GLU A 170 12.01 5.82 27.07
N GLU A 171 11.92 7.17 27.15
CA GLU A 171 11.02 7.85 28.11
C GLU A 171 9.55 7.78 27.70
N GLU A 172 9.23 7.87 26.39
CA GLU A 172 7.83 7.96 25.93
C GLU A 172 7.23 6.63 25.53
N LEU A 173 8.01 5.69 24.99
CA LEU A 173 7.52 4.40 24.50
C LEU A 173 8.08 3.21 25.28
N GLY A 174 9.36 3.27 25.65
CA GLY A 174 10.10 2.13 26.20
C GLY A 174 10.44 1.08 25.14
N PHE A 175 10.93 -0.08 25.63
CA PHE A 175 11.28 -1.24 24.81
C PHE A 175 10.56 -2.49 25.31
N PRO A 176 10.16 -3.44 24.40
CA PRO A 176 10.34 -3.37 22.96
C PRO A 176 9.45 -2.31 22.30
N CYS A 177 9.87 -1.84 21.12
CA CYS A 177 9.09 -0.95 20.27
C CYS A 177 9.12 -1.42 18.80
N PHE A 178 8.21 -0.90 17.98
CA PHE A 178 8.19 -1.15 16.54
C PHE A 178 8.61 0.10 15.76
N ILE A 179 9.49 -0.10 14.79
CA ILE A 179 9.99 0.94 13.88
C ILE A 179 9.44 0.64 12.51
N LYS A 180 8.73 1.57 11.89
CA LYS A 180 8.05 1.34 10.61
C LYS A 180 8.29 2.51 9.66
N ALA A 181 8.74 2.24 8.43
CA ALA A 181 8.72 3.21 7.35
C ALA A 181 7.26 3.67 7.10
N SER A 182 7.02 4.99 7.05
CA SER A 182 5.65 5.52 7.10
C SER A 182 4.81 5.13 5.89
N ARG A 183 5.39 5.22 4.69
CA ARG A 183 4.70 4.98 3.41
C ARG A 183 5.07 3.64 2.76
N SER A 184 5.45 2.65 3.55
CA SER A 184 5.70 1.28 3.08
C SER A 184 4.58 0.36 3.53
N GLY A 185 4.16 -0.55 2.64
CA GLY A 185 3.18 -1.61 2.91
C GLY A 185 3.85 -2.95 3.21
N SER A 186 3.01 -3.97 3.45
CA SER A 186 3.41 -5.39 3.53
C SER A 186 4.61 -5.68 4.42
N SER A 187 4.71 -5.00 5.55
CA SER A 187 5.80 -5.13 6.53
C SER A 187 7.21 -4.77 6.01
N VAL A 188 7.33 -4.21 4.81
CA VAL A 188 8.61 -3.71 4.29
C VAL A 188 9.05 -2.49 5.09
N GLY A 189 10.29 -2.49 5.56
CA GLY A 189 10.82 -1.44 6.43
C GLY A 189 10.19 -1.41 7.84
N CYS A 190 9.69 -2.56 8.32
CA CYS A 190 9.14 -2.74 9.66
C CYS A 190 10.08 -3.60 10.50
N TYR A 191 10.47 -3.11 11.67
CA TYR A 191 11.42 -3.77 12.57
C TYR A 191 10.95 -3.71 14.02
N ARG A 192 10.98 -4.85 14.71
CA ARG A 192 10.87 -4.90 16.15
C ARG A 192 12.23 -4.53 16.77
N CYS A 193 12.23 -3.64 17.74
CA CYS A 193 13.41 -3.19 18.46
C CYS A 193 13.26 -3.56 19.94
N ASP A 194 13.99 -4.58 20.38
CA ASP A 194 13.89 -5.11 21.72
C ASP A 194 14.80 -4.35 22.72
N HIS A 195 15.88 -3.77 22.24
CA HIS A 195 16.88 -3.10 23.06
C HIS A 195 17.26 -1.73 22.52
N LYS A 196 17.62 -0.82 23.42
CA LYS A 196 18.01 0.55 23.11
C LYS A 196 19.21 0.61 22.14
N GLU A 197 20.16 -0.29 22.32
CA GLU A 197 21.40 -0.37 21.53
C GLU A 197 21.15 -0.60 20.05
N ASP A 198 20.02 -1.22 19.70
CA ASP A 198 19.63 -1.53 18.31
C ASP A 198 18.86 -0.40 17.64
N LEU A 199 18.34 0.57 18.41
CA LEU A 199 17.40 1.57 17.93
C LEU A 199 17.91 2.35 16.72
N MET A 200 19.12 2.93 16.82
CA MET A 200 19.67 3.78 15.76
C MET A 200 20.01 2.98 14.50
N SER A 201 20.43 1.73 14.63
CA SER A 201 20.67 0.87 13.47
C SER A 201 19.39 0.54 12.74
N LYS A 202 18.31 0.19 13.46
CA LYS A 202 17.00 -0.14 12.88
C LYS A 202 16.30 1.08 12.29
N LEU A 203 16.43 2.26 12.90
CA LEU A 203 15.97 3.52 12.32
C LEU A 203 16.68 3.83 11.00
N THR A 204 17.99 3.59 10.96
CA THR A 204 18.79 3.79 9.76
C THR A 204 18.33 2.85 8.63
N GLU A 205 18.07 1.57 8.93
CA GLU A 205 17.53 0.61 7.96
C GLU A 205 16.14 1.03 7.48
N ALA A 206 15.20 1.37 8.38
CA ALA A 206 13.87 1.84 8.00
C ALA A 206 13.93 3.10 7.12
N SER A 207 14.91 3.98 7.37
CA SER A 207 15.12 5.22 6.62
C SER A 207 15.56 5.02 5.16
N LYS A 208 15.92 3.80 4.76
CA LYS A 208 16.21 3.46 3.36
C LYS A 208 14.93 3.34 2.52
N TYR A 209 13.83 2.98 3.17
CA TYR A 209 12.51 2.82 2.52
C TYR A 209 11.69 4.11 2.51
N ASP A 210 11.73 4.87 3.63
CA ASP A 210 11.10 6.18 3.72
C ASP A 210 11.88 7.06 4.69
N ARG A 211 12.02 8.33 4.36
CA ARG A 211 12.60 9.33 5.26
C ARG A 211 11.70 9.65 6.46
N HIS A 212 10.43 9.28 6.42
CA HIS A 212 9.44 9.42 7.47
C HIS A 212 9.22 8.06 8.13
N ILE A 213 9.43 8.00 9.43
CA ILE A 213 9.43 6.77 10.21
C ILE A 213 8.48 6.98 11.39
N VAL A 214 7.62 6.01 11.66
CA VAL A 214 6.87 5.95 12.91
C VAL A 214 7.51 4.93 13.84
N VAL A 215 7.71 5.31 15.09
CA VAL A 215 8.09 4.40 16.18
C VAL A 215 6.91 4.24 17.10
N GLU A 216 6.51 3.01 17.36
CA GLU A 216 5.31 2.67 18.15
C GLU A 216 5.66 1.80 19.34
N GLU A 217 4.94 1.98 20.47
CA GLU A 217 5.00 1.03 21.57
C GLU A 217 4.61 -0.37 21.09
N CYS A 218 5.24 -1.38 21.67
CA CYS A 218 4.88 -2.78 21.42
C CYS A 218 3.73 -3.16 22.33
N VAL A 219 2.61 -3.59 21.74
CA VAL A 219 1.43 -4.07 22.46
C VAL A 219 1.14 -5.52 22.11
N ASP A 220 0.66 -6.30 23.06
CA ASP A 220 0.11 -7.62 22.80
C ASP A 220 -1.30 -7.46 22.21
N CYS A 221 -1.50 -7.91 20.99
CA CYS A 221 -2.75 -7.69 20.27
C CYS A 221 -3.06 -8.85 19.32
N ILE A 222 -4.33 -8.91 18.89
CA ILE A 222 -4.78 -9.72 17.76
C ILE A 222 -4.93 -8.84 16.54
N GLU A 223 -4.62 -9.37 15.36
CA GLU A 223 -4.78 -8.65 14.10
C GLU A 223 -6.19 -8.89 13.54
N LEU A 224 -6.91 -7.81 13.29
CA LEU A 224 -8.24 -7.82 12.72
C LEU A 224 -8.28 -7.02 11.43
N GLU A 225 -9.10 -7.48 10.48
CA GLU A 225 -9.33 -6.78 9.23
C GLU A 225 -10.80 -6.74 8.87
N THR A 226 -11.19 -5.76 8.08
CA THR A 226 -12.51 -5.64 7.49
C THR A 226 -12.43 -4.93 6.14
N ALA A 227 -13.29 -5.31 5.20
CA ALA A 227 -13.43 -4.63 3.93
C ALA A 227 -14.56 -3.62 3.99
N VAL A 228 -14.40 -2.50 3.28
CA VAL A 228 -15.41 -1.45 3.16
C VAL A 228 -15.71 -1.22 1.69
N LEU A 229 -16.97 -1.22 1.31
CA LEU A 229 -17.44 -0.98 -0.04
C LEU A 229 -18.53 0.10 -0.04
N GLY A 230 -18.40 1.07 -0.93
CA GLY A 230 -19.36 2.15 -1.10
C GLY A 230 -18.74 3.53 -0.90
N ASN A 231 -19.58 4.55 -1.09
CA ASN A 231 -19.19 5.96 -0.95
C ASN A 231 -19.91 6.59 0.25
N ASP A 232 -21.10 7.15 0.05
CA ASP A 232 -21.84 7.87 1.11
C ASP A 232 -22.46 6.94 2.15
N ASP A 233 -22.89 5.73 1.72
CA ASP A 233 -23.47 4.70 2.57
C ASP A 233 -22.60 3.43 2.49
N PRO A 234 -21.44 3.37 3.17
CA PRO A 234 -20.51 2.27 3.05
C PRO A 234 -21.05 0.99 3.70
N ILE A 235 -20.87 -0.14 3.01
CA ILE A 235 -21.12 -1.48 3.52
C ILE A 235 -19.81 -2.02 4.09
N VAL A 236 -19.86 -2.51 5.32
CA VAL A 236 -18.71 -3.08 6.02
C VAL A 236 -18.86 -4.61 6.07
N SER A 237 -17.81 -5.34 5.74
CA SER A 237 -17.79 -6.80 5.86
C SER A 237 -17.82 -7.25 7.34
N ARG A 238 -17.99 -8.55 7.55
CA ARG A 238 -17.68 -9.13 8.86
C ARG A 238 -16.18 -8.92 9.14
N VAL A 239 -15.85 -8.79 10.42
CA VAL A 239 -14.47 -8.70 10.88
C VAL A 239 -13.81 -10.07 10.75
N GLY A 240 -12.68 -10.14 10.04
CA GLY A 240 -11.80 -11.30 9.99
C GLY A 240 -10.68 -11.16 11.00
N GLN A 241 -10.23 -12.28 11.55
CA GLN A 241 -9.01 -12.34 12.36
C GLN A 241 -7.90 -12.97 11.52
N ILE A 242 -6.73 -12.32 11.51
CA ILE A 242 -5.52 -12.87 10.91
C ILE A 242 -4.77 -13.65 11.98
N MET A 243 -4.45 -14.90 11.68
CA MET A 243 -3.63 -15.77 12.54
C MET A 243 -2.29 -16.00 11.84
N PRO A 244 -1.27 -15.15 12.11
CA PRO A 244 0.03 -15.30 11.49
C PRO A 244 0.73 -16.56 12.02
N HIS A 245 1.49 -17.22 11.14
CA HIS A 245 2.41 -18.29 11.54
C HIS A 245 3.75 -17.67 11.97
N GLY A 246 3.88 -17.30 13.26
CA GLY A 246 5.06 -16.64 13.81
C GLY A 246 4.74 -15.48 14.75
N GLU A 247 5.77 -14.76 15.22
CA GLU A 247 5.61 -13.69 16.20
C GLU A 247 4.93 -12.42 15.64
N PHE A 248 5.03 -12.16 14.33
CA PHE A 248 4.28 -11.10 13.65
C PHE A 248 4.11 -11.38 12.15
N TYR A 249 3.15 -10.72 11.53
CA TYR A 249 2.70 -10.96 10.16
C TYR A 249 3.66 -10.31 9.14
N THR A 250 4.70 -11.07 8.73
CA THR A 250 5.74 -10.63 7.77
C THR A 250 5.26 -10.65 6.33
N PHE A 251 6.09 -10.13 5.40
CA PHE A 251 5.81 -10.22 3.97
C PHE A 251 5.69 -11.68 3.50
N GLU A 252 6.61 -12.53 3.95
CA GLU A 252 6.60 -13.97 3.63
C GLU A 252 5.33 -14.63 4.16
N SER A 253 4.90 -14.33 5.39
CA SER A 253 3.64 -14.84 5.97
C SER A 253 2.41 -14.39 5.21
N LYS A 254 2.47 -13.22 4.53
CA LYS A 254 1.33 -12.67 3.78
C LYS A 254 1.13 -13.32 2.43
N TYR A 255 2.22 -13.69 1.74
CA TYR A 255 2.17 -14.05 0.33
C TYR A 255 2.80 -15.39 -0.03
N GLU A 256 3.65 -15.95 0.84
CA GLU A 256 4.42 -17.17 0.56
C GLU A 256 4.10 -18.31 1.54
N ASP A 257 3.44 -18.03 2.67
CA ASP A 257 3.16 -19.03 3.70
C ASP A 257 1.72 -19.55 3.57
N GLU A 258 1.59 -20.81 3.15
CA GLU A 258 0.31 -21.51 3.04
C GLU A 258 -0.32 -21.89 4.39
N GLU A 259 0.43 -21.75 5.52
CA GLU A 259 -0.05 -22.08 6.87
C GLU A 259 -0.71 -20.90 7.58
N SER A 260 -0.51 -19.67 7.12
CA SER A 260 -1.23 -18.49 7.62
C SER A 260 -2.71 -18.56 7.27
N LYS A 261 -3.60 -18.37 8.25
CA LYS A 261 -5.04 -18.52 8.10
C LYS A 261 -5.79 -17.24 8.47
N THR A 262 -6.84 -16.96 7.69
CA THR A 262 -7.86 -15.95 8.03
C THR A 262 -9.12 -16.68 8.49
N CYS A 263 -9.68 -16.28 9.63
CA CYS A 263 -10.92 -16.83 10.23
C CYS A 263 -12.02 -15.78 10.32
#